data_2c20fde3e983d1290cb3a4d57be8e2c2
#
_entry.id   2c20fde3e983d1290cb3a4d57be8e2c2
#
_cell.length_a   1.000
_cell.length_b   1.000
_cell.length_c   1.000
_cell.angle_alpha   90.00
_cell.angle_beta   90.00
_cell.angle_gamma   90.00
#
_symmetry.space_group_name_H-M   'P 1'
#
loop_
_entity.id
_entity.type
_entity.pdbx_description
1 polymer ?
#
loop_
_entity_poly.entity_id
_entity_poly.type
_entity_poly.pdbx_seq_one_letter_code
_entity_poly.pdbx_strand_id
1 'polypeptide(L)'
;MNINFIPAWDQGVLQPLEKLEVHKRGLRHKAVSVFLISDNNVLIQKRASMKYHTPGLWANTCCTHPLWSEDPMECAHRRLKEELGIKVPELVYKNKIDYKADVGNGLIENENVDVFVGSIKEKDNLKILLNNDEVAEVRWICFDRLKEEISLSPNKFTPWLRIYVQDHFDQIVN
;
A
#
# COMPACT_ATOMS: atom_id res chain seq x y z
N MET A 1 -5.61 -20.62 -12.68
CA MET A 1 -5.65 -19.66 -11.55
C MET A 1 -4.22 -19.34 -11.16
N ASN A 2 -3.80 -18.10 -11.27
CA ASN A 2 -2.50 -17.71 -10.72
C ASN A 2 -2.61 -17.71 -9.19
N ILE A 3 -2.08 -18.74 -8.56
CA ILE A 3 -2.02 -18.83 -7.10
C ILE A 3 -0.90 -17.89 -6.65
N ASN A 4 -1.25 -16.78 -6.02
CA ASN A 4 -0.28 -15.83 -5.46
C ASN A 4 0.20 -16.32 -4.09
N PHE A 5 1.41 -16.85 -4.04
CA PHE A 5 2.07 -17.17 -2.79
C PHE A 5 2.85 -15.96 -2.28
N ILE A 6 2.58 -15.58 -1.04
CA ILE A 6 3.26 -14.49 -0.34
C ILE A 6 4.04 -15.01 0.87
N PRO A 7 5.11 -14.33 1.30
CA PRO A 7 5.85 -14.71 2.51
C PRO A 7 5.02 -14.45 3.77
N ALA A 8 4.65 -15.50 4.48
CA ALA A 8 3.90 -15.40 5.73
C ALA A 8 4.45 -16.35 6.79
N TRP A 9 4.28 -15.96 8.06
CA TRP A 9 4.69 -16.79 9.20
C TRP A 9 3.52 -17.69 9.64
N ASP A 10 3.75 -18.99 9.59
CA ASP A 10 2.86 -19.99 10.19
C ASP A 10 3.66 -20.80 11.22
N GLN A 11 3.16 -20.89 12.43
CA GLN A 11 3.83 -21.53 13.56
C GLN A 11 5.27 -21.06 13.79
N GLY A 12 5.52 -19.76 13.55
CA GLY A 12 6.83 -19.12 13.69
C GLY A 12 7.80 -19.32 12.52
N VAL A 13 7.41 -20.06 11.48
CA VAL A 13 8.23 -20.34 10.30
C VAL A 13 7.75 -19.48 9.12
N LEU A 14 8.68 -18.73 8.50
CA LEU A 14 8.40 -17.98 7.28
C LEU A 14 8.36 -18.94 6.09
N GLN A 15 7.25 -18.95 5.37
CA GLN A 15 7.01 -19.85 4.24
C GLN A 15 6.07 -19.26 3.20
N PRO A 16 6.05 -19.78 1.96
CA PRO A 16 5.11 -19.35 0.94
C PRO A 16 3.71 -19.87 1.24
N LEU A 17 2.76 -18.98 1.44
CA LEU A 17 1.35 -19.32 1.67
C LEU A 17 0.45 -18.58 0.69
N GLU A 18 -0.69 -19.18 0.37
CA GLU A 18 -1.69 -18.57 -0.51
C GLU A 18 -2.25 -17.29 0.13
N LYS A 19 -2.24 -16.21 -0.64
CA LYS A 19 -2.55 -14.85 -0.16
C LYS A 19 -3.91 -14.76 0.55
N LEU A 20 -4.98 -15.30 -0.03
CA LEU A 20 -6.32 -15.21 0.56
C LEU A 20 -6.42 -16.01 1.86
N GLU A 21 -5.77 -17.17 1.93
CA GLU A 21 -5.70 -18.00 3.14
C GLU A 21 -4.97 -17.27 4.27
N VAL A 22 -3.87 -16.60 3.94
CA VAL A 22 -3.11 -15.76 4.90
C VAL A 22 -4.01 -14.70 5.55
N HIS A 23 -4.81 -13.99 4.74
CA HIS A 23 -5.71 -12.96 5.24
C HIS A 23 -6.90 -13.53 6.03
N LYS A 24 -7.46 -14.68 5.61
CA LYS A 24 -8.53 -15.36 6.36
C LYS A 24 -8.07 -15.82 7.74
N ARG A 25 -6.85 -16.33 7.82
CA ARG A 25 -6.25 -16.78 9.10
C ARG A 25 -5.64 -15.65 9.91
N GLY A 26 -5.49 -14.44 9.32
CA GLY A 26 -4.83 -13.30 9.94
C GLY A 26 -3.37 -13.55 10.29
N LEU A 27 -2.68 -14.37 9.49
CA LEU A 27 -1.28 -14.68 9.69
C LEU A 27 -0.41 -13.43 9.45
N ARG A 28 0.65 -13.30 10.25
CA ARG A 28 1.65 -12.26 10.00
C ARG A 28 2.33 -12.52 8.66
N HIS A 29 2.44 -11.50 7.82
CA HIS A 29 3.00 -11.64 6.48
C HIS A 29 3.75 -10.39 6.04
N LYS A 30 4.62 -10.55 5.05
CA LYS A 30 5.38 -9.44 4.50
C LYS A 30 4.53 -8.61 3.56
N ALA A 31 4.70 -7.29 3.63
CA ALA A 31 4.07 -6.34 2.76
C ALA A 31 5.03 -5.22 2.35
N VAL A 32 4.63 -4.45 1.35
CA VAL A 32 5.35 -3.29 0.83
C VAL A 32 4.37 -2.14 0.69
N SER A 33 4.74 -0.97 1.21
CA SER A 33 4.01 0.27 1.03
C SER A 33 4.88 1.32 0.36
N VAL A 34 4.32 2.00 -0.65
CA VAL A 34 4.99 3.07 -1.37
C VAL A 34 4.22 4.37 -1.20
N PHE A 35 4.96 5.45 -0.96
CA PHE A 35 4.47 6.82 -0.94
C PHE A 35 5.22 7.63 -1.98
N LEU A 36 4.54 8.13 -3.03
CA LEU A 36 5.12 9.12 -3.93
C LEU A 36 4.77 10.50 -3.40
N ILE A 37 5.79 11.31 -3.17
CA ILE A 37 5.68 12.62 -2.53
C ILE A 37 6.23 13.69 -3.47
N SER A 38 5.50 14.80 -3.59
CA SER A 38 5.93 16.00 -4.29
C SER A 38 5.68 17.19 -3.37
N ASP A 39 6.74 17.85 -2.90
CA ASP A 39 6.69 18.86 -1.85
C ASP A 39 5.90 18.36 -0.62
N ASN A 40 4.83 19.06 -0.25
CA ASN A 40 3.93 18.66 0.84
C ASN A 40 2.72 17.83 0.36
N ASN A 41 2.78 17.24 -0.84
CA ASN A 41 1.68 16.43 -1.38
C ASN A 41 2.08 14.98 -1.51
N VAL A 42 1.12 14.08 -1.30
CA VAL A 42 1.25 12.65 -1.54
C VAL A 42 0.26 12.20 -2.61
N LEU A 43 0.70 11.28 -3.47
CA LEU A 43 -0.17 10.62 -4.43
C LEU A 43 -0.92 9.50 -3.71
N ILE A 44 -2.24 9.59 -3.67
CA ILE A 44 -3.11 8.53 -3.15
C ILE A 44 -3.93 7.91 -4.27
N GLN A 45 -4.28 6.62 -4.11
CA GLN A 45 -5.10 5.88 -5.06
C GLN A 45 -6.42 5.46 -4.43
N LYS A 46 -7.48 5.45 -5.23
CA LYS A 46 -8.76 4.84 -4.89
C LYS A 46 -8.79 3.43 -5.44
N ARG A 47 -9.01 2.45 -4.59
CA ARG A 47 -9.02 1.04 -4.96
C ARG A 47 -10.18 0.74 -5.91
N ALA A 48 -9.96 -0.13 -6.90
CA ALA A 48 -11.01 -0.55 -7.80
C ALA A 48 -12.16 -1.24 -7.06
N SER A 49 -13.37 -1.14 -7.60
CA SER A 49 -14.59 -1.73 -7.01
C SER A 49 -14.57 -3.27 -6.98
N MET A 50 -13.74 -3.88 -7.82
CA MET A 50 -13.60 -5.34 -7.91
C MET A 50 -12.61 -5.94 -6.90
N LYS A 51 -11.99 -5.12 -6.05
CA LYS A 51 -11.05 -5.62 -5.03
C LYS A 51 -11.79 -6.42 -3.97
N TYR A 52 -11.24 -7.58 -3.56
CA TYR A 52 -11.86 -8.51 -2.62
C TYR A 52 -11.97 -7.96 -1.18
N HIS A 53 -11.16 -6.96 -0.80
CA HIS A 53 -11.31 -6.21 0.45
C HIS A 53 -11.11 -4.71 0.20
N THR A 54 -11.73 -3.90 1.04
CA THR A 54 -11.66 -2.43 1.01
C THR A 54 -11.86 -1.81 -0.40
N PRO A 55 -12.84 -2.29 -1.21
CA PRO A 55 -13.11 -1.72 -2.53
C PRO A 55 -13.55 -0.26 -2.41
N GLY A 56 -13.12 0.57 -3.35
CA GLY A 56 -13.52 1.98 -3.43
C GLY A 56 -12.94 2.89 -2.34
N LEU A 57 -12.10 2.39 -1.43
CA LEU A 57 -11.45 3.20 -0.41
C LEU A 57 -10.14 3.82 -0.94
N TRP A 58 -9.79 4.98 -0.38
CA TRP A 58 -8.53 5.65 -0.63
C TRP A 58 -7.40 4.97 0.16
N ALA A 59 -6.29 4.72 -0.51
CA ALA A 59 -5.05 4.14 0.02
C ALA A 59 -3.85 5.03 -0.34
N ASN A 60 -2.69 4.77 0.27
CA ASN A 60 -1.42 5.37 -0.17
C ASN A 60 -1.11 4.99 -1.62
N THR A 61 -0.02 5.50 -2.17
CA THR A 61 0.30 5.37 -3.60
C THR A 61 0.27 3.92 -4.09
N CYS A 62 0.85 2.99 -3.32
CA CYS A 62 0.75 1.55 -3.58
C CYS A 62 0.93 0.77 -2.27
N CYS A 63 0.10 -0.23 -2.04
CA CYS A 63 0.24 -1.15 -0.92
C CYS A 63 0.01 -2.58 -1.42
N THR A 64 0.97 -3.47 -1.20
CA THR A 64 1.03 -4.77 -1.86
C THR A 64 1.84 -5.79 -1.07
N HIS A 65 1.90 -7.01 -1.59
CA HIS A 65 2.68 -8.10 -1.03
C HIS A 65 3.76 -8.55 -2.02
N PRO A 66 5.02 -8.77 -1.57
CA PRO A 66 6.02 -9.39 -2.41
C PRO A 66 5.61 -10.83 -2.74
N LEU A 67 6.02 -11.32 -3.88
CA LEU A 67 5.97 -12.74 -4.18
C LEU A 67 7.00 -13.49 -3.31
N TRP A 68 6.86 -14.81 -3.20
CA TRP A 68 7.85 -15.61 -2.50
C TRP A 68 9.24 -15.42 -3.13
N SER A 69 10.21 -15.07 -2.31
CA SER A 69 11.60 -14.76 -2.71
C SER A 69 11.80 -13.47 -3.52
N GLU A 70 10.76 -12.64 -3.70
CA GLU A 70 10.90 -11.33 -4.32
C GLU A 70 11.52 -10.33 -3.33
N ASP A 71 12.47 -9.53 -3.81
CA ASP A 71 13.00 -8.40 -3.05
C ASP A 71 11.92 -7.32 -2.85
N PRO A 72 11.80 -6.72 -1.65
CA PRO A 72 10.78 -5.70 -1.40
C PRO A 72 10.87 -4.46 -2.30
N MET A 73 12.08 -4.01 -2.68
CA MET A 73 12.29 -2.89 -3.58
C MET A 73 11.85 -3.24 -5.02
N GLU A 74 12.17 -4.45 -5.48
CA GLU A 74 11.71 -4.96 -6.78
C GLU A 74 10.18 -5.07 -6.81
N CYS A 75 9.57 -5.56 -5.74
CA CYS A 75 8.12 -5.59 -5.56
C CYS A 75 7.51 -4.18 -5.67
N ALA A 76 8.09 -3.19 -4.99
CA ALA A 76 7.62 -1.80 -5.03
C ALA A 76 7.61 -1.25 -6.47
N HIS A 77 8.71 -1.39 -7.20
CA HIS A 77 8.82 -0.95 -8.60
C HIS A 77 7.86 -1.70 -9.53
N ARG A 78 7.77 -3.02 -9.39
CA ARG A 78 6.86 -3.85 -10.18
C ARG A 78 5.41 -3.40 -10.01
N ARG A 79 4.98 -3.23 -8.77
CA ARG A 79 3.58 -2.88 -8.48
C ARG A 79 3.21 -1.45 -8.83
N LEU A 80 4.10 -0.48 -8.66
CA LEU A 80 3.90 0.88 -9.19
C LEU A 80 3.66 0.86 -10.70
N LYS A 81 4.43 0.05 -11.42
CA LYS A 81 4.27 -0.11 -12.87
C LYS A 81 2.95 -0.83 -13.22
N GLU A 82 2.61 -1.91 -12.51
CA GLU A 82 1.42 -2.72 -12.79
C GLU A 82 0.11 -1.99 -12.44
N GLU A 83 0.07 -1.26 -11.33
CA GLU A 83 -1.14 -0.58 -10.87
C GLU A 83 -1.33 0.81 -11.50
N LEU A 84 -0.24 1.57 -11.64
CA LEU A 84 -0.27 2.99 -11.99
C LEU A 84 0.50 3.33 -13.29
N GLY A 85 1.18 2.36 -13.91
CA GLY A 85 2.04 2.62 -15.06
C GLY A 85 3.26 3.51 -14.77
N ILE A 86 3.53 3.77 -13.49
CA ILE A 86 4.59 4.69 -13.06
C ILE A 86 5.93 3.97 -13.04
N LYS A 87 6.95 4.64 -13.60
CA LYS A 87 8.36 4.28 -13.44
C LYS A 87 9.05 5.43 -12.73
N VAL A 88 9.45 5.19 -11.49
CA VAL A 88 10.28 6.13 -10.74
C VAL A 88 11.73 5.66 -10.77
N PRO A 89 12.69 6.59 -10.92
CA PRO A 89 14.11 6.22 -10.98
C PRO A 89 14.63 5.75 -9.62
N GLU A 90 14.08 6.28 -8.54
CA GLU A 90 14.59 6.03 -7.20
C GLU A 90 13.44 5.93 -6.19
N LEU A 91 13.49 4.87 -5.39
CA LEU A 91 12.72 4.70 -4.16
C LEU A 91 13.70 4.59 -3.00
N VAL A 92 13.41 5.28 -1.92
CA VAL A 92 14.21 5.24 -0.68
C VAL A 92 13.48 4.41 0.35
N TYR A 93 14.15 3.39 0.88
CA TYR A 93 13.64 2.66 2.05
C TYR A 93 13.63 3.61 3.26
N LYS A 94 12.51 3.69 3.93
CA LYS A 94 12.35 4.54 5.12
C LYS A 94 12.36 3.74 6.41
N ASN A 95 11.45 2.80 6.53
CA ASN A 95 11.26 2.09 7.78
C ASN A 95 10.52 0.77 7.58
N LYS A 96 10.51 -0.02 8.64
CA LYS A 96 9.65 -1.20 8.75
C LYS A 96 8.56 -0.94 9.77
N ILE A 97 7.32 -1.13 9.36
CA ILE A 97 6.13 -0.89 10.19
C ILE A 97 5.37 -2.18 10.36
N ASP A 98 5.00 -2.51 11.58
CA ASP A 98 4.10 -3.62 11.88
C ASP A 98 2.71 -3.05 12.23
N TYR A 99 1.68 -3.61 11.62
CA TYR A 99 0.30 -3.30 12.01
C TYR A 99 -0.63 -4.49 11.83
N LYS A 100 -1.78 -4.42 12.51
CA LYS A 100 -2.87 -5.39 12.35
C LYS A 100 -4.19 -4.65 12.24
N ALA A 101 -4.99 -4.99 11.23
CA ALA A 101 -6.28 -4.35 10.98
C ALA A 101 -7.29 -5.33 10.40
N ASP A 102 -8.55 -5.22 10.83
CA ASP A 102 -9.68 -5.83 10.16
C ASP A 102 -9.99 -5.02 8.89
N VAL A 103 -10.07 -5.69 7.76
CA VAL A 103 -10.34 -5.07 6.46
C VAL A 103 -11.70 -5.46 5.88
N GLY A 104 -12.54 -6.07 6.72
CA GLY A 104 -13.88 -6.50 6.37
C GLY A 104 -13.92 -7.90 5.75
N ASN A 105 -15.12 -8.43 5.59
CA ASN A 105 -15.37 -9.75 4.99
C ASN A 105 -14.64 -10.92 5.68
N GLY A 106 -14.33 -10.78 6.98
CA GLY A 106 -13.57 -11.80 7.74
C GLY A 106 -12.10 -11.87 7.36
N LEU A 107 -11.54 -10.82 6.76
CA LEU A 107 -10.15 -10.72 6.36
C LEU A 107 -9.36 -9.81 7.30
N ILE A 108 -8.14 -10.19 7.60
CA ILE A 108 -7.25 -9.47 8.51
C ILE A 108 -5.91 -9.21 7.80
N GLU A 109 -5.53 -7.94 7.76
CA GLU A 109 -4.17 -7.52 7.48
C GLU A 109 -3.36 -7.62 8.78
N ASN A 110 -2.29 -8.41 8.78
CA ASN A 110 -1.34 -8.53 9.90
C ASN A 110 0.06 -8.46 9.29
N GLU A 111 0.47 -7.22 9.01
CA GLU A 111 1.57 -6.96 8.10
C GLU A 111 2.86 -6.53 8.79
N ASN A 112 3.97 -7.05 8.28
CA ASN A 112 5.31 -6.54 8.49
C ASN A 112 5.75 -5.84 7.20
N VAL A 113 5.64 -4.52 7.18
CA VAL A 113 5.67 -3.68 5.98
C VAL A 113 7.04 -3.03 5.79
N ASP A 114 7.64 -3.23 4.63
CA ASP A 114 8.75 -2.41 4.16
C ASP A 114 8.19 -1.14 3.48
N VAL A 115 8.53 0.03 4.02
CA VAL A 115 8.02 1.33 3.55
C VAL A 115 9.06 2.03 2.68
N PHE A 116 8.63 2.43 1.49
CA PHE A 116 9.44 3.16 0.51
C PHE A 116 8.82 4.50 0.15
N VAL A 117 9.67 5.49 -0.08
CA VAL A 117 9.27 6.82 -0.53
C VAL A 117 9.99 7.18 -1.83
N GLY A 118 9.23 7.64 -2.81
CA GLY A 118 9.75 8.22 -4.04
C GLY A 118 9.45 9.72 -4.09
N SER A 119 10.48 10.54 -4.36
CA SER A 119 10.34 11.98 -4.51
C SER A 119 10.07 12.35 -5.96
N ILE A 120 8.99 13.08 -6.20
CA ILE A 120 8.56 13.55 -7.51
C ILE A 120 8.75 15.06 -7.58
N LYS A 121 9.67 15.54 -8.44
CA LYS A 121 9.97 16.98 -8.57
C LYS A 121 8.82 17.76 -9.20
N GLU A 122 8.21 17.21 -10.25
CA GLU A 122 7.17 17.85 -11.03
C GLU A 122 5.96 16.93 -11.16
N LYS A 123 5.07 16.96 -10.15
CA LYS A 123 3.90 16.08 -10.06
C LYS A 123 2.99 16.16 -11.28
N ASP A 124 2.88 17.32 -11.91
CA ASP A 124 2.00 17.54 -13.07
C ASP A 124 2.55 16.90 -14.35
N ASN A 125 3.86 16.58 -14.38
CA ASN A 125 4.52 15.88 -15.48
C ASN A 125 4.59 14.37 -15.26
N LEU A 126 4.16 13.86 -14.11
CA LEU A 126 4.15 12.42 -13.83
C LEU A 126 3.10 11.74 -14.71
N LYS A 127 3.57 10.91 -15.64
CA LYS A 127 2.67 10.10 -16.47
C LYS A 127 2.12 8.95 -15.64
N ILE A 128 0.80 8.89 -15.52
CA ILE A 128 0.07 7.85 -14.81
C ILE A 128 -0.85 7.13 -15.79
N LEU A 129 -0.76 5.80 -15.82
CA LEU A 129 -1.61 4.93 -16.62
C LEU A 129 -2.24 3.89 -15.69
N LEU A 130 -3.49 4.11 -15.32
CA LEU A 130 -4.19 3.26 -14.37
C LEU A 130 -4.49 1.87 -14.95
N ASN A 131 -4.22 0.84 -14.17
CA ASN A 131 -4.84 -0.46 -14.35
C ASN A 131 -6.21 -0.44 -13.66
N ASN A 132 -7.28 -0.36 -14.43
CA ASN A 132 -8.64 -0.21 -13.90
C ASN A 132 -9.12 -1.42 -13.07
N ASP A 133 -8.50 -2.58 -13.17
CA ASP A 133 -8.78 -3.74 -12.33
C ASP A 133 -8.21 -3.56 -10.90
N GLU A 134 -7.23 -2.69 -10.75
CA GLU A 134 -6.55 -2.41 -9.47
C GLU A 134 -6.93 -1.06 -8.88
N VAL A 135 -6.97 0.00 -9.71
CA VAL A 135 -7.08 1.40 -9.30
C VAL A 135 -8.17 2.10 -10.10
N ALA A 136 -9.16 2.66 -9.41
CA ALA A 136 -10.24 3.41 -10.03
C ALA A 136 -9.88 4.88 -10.29
N GLU A 137 -9.09 5.48 -9.41
CA GLU A 137 -8.80 6.92 -9.41
C GLU A 137 -7.49 7.20 -8.65
N VAL A 138 -6.80 8.28 -9.00
CA VAL A 138 -5.68 8.82 -8.22
C VAL A 138 -5.83 10.32 -8.05
N ARG A 139 -5.26 10.85 -6.97
CA ARG A 139 -5.12 12.30 -6.77
C ARG A 139 -3.91 12.64 -5.91
N TRP A 140 -3.36 13.80 -6.17
CA TRP A 140 -2.43 14.46 -5.27
C TRP A 140 -3.20 15.19 -4.18
N ILE A 141 -2.79 15.04 -2.93
CA ILE A 141 -3.39 15.72 -1.78
C ILE A 141 -2.29 16.16 -0.83
N CYS A 142 -2.39 17.38 -0.29
CA CYS A 142 -1.44 17.80 0.74
C CYS A 142 -1.70 17.04 2.05
N PHE A 143 -0.66 16.81 2.83
CA PHE A 143 -0.75 15.99 4.03
C PHE A 143 -1.72 16.55 5.08
N ASP A 144 -1.79 17.87 5.24
CA ASP A 144 -2.72 18.48 6.21
C ASP A 144 -4.17 18.23 5.81
N ARG A 145 -4.46 18.35 4.50
CA ARG A 145 -5.79 18.05 3.97
C ARG A 145 -6.13 16.56 4.09
N LEU A 146 -5.15 15.68 3.88
CA LEU A 146 -5.33 14.24 4.07
C LEU A 146 -5.67 13.90 5.52
N LYS A 147 -4.95 14.48 6.48
CA LYS A 147 -5.24 14.32 7.92
C LYS A 147 -6.65 14.81 8.28
N GLU A 148 -7.04 15.97 7.75
CA GLU A 148 -8.38 16.52 7.95
C GLU A 148 -9.46 15.60 7.37
N GLU A 149 -9.32 15.16 6.12
CA GLU A 149 -10.30 14.27 5.48
C GLU A 149 -10.42 12.91 6.17
N ILE A 150 -9.30 12.34 6.65
CA ILE A 150 -9.30 11.10 7.45
C ILE A 150 -10.07 11.32 8.77
N SER A 151 -9.86 12.45 9.44
CA SER A 151 -10.58 12.78 10.68
C SER A 151 -12.08 12.94 10.47
N LEU A 152 -12.49 13.60 9.39
CA LEU A 152 -13.90 13.88 9.09
C LEU A 152 -14.64 12.68 8.49
N SER A 153 -13.95 11.82 7.76
CA SER A 153 -14.57 10.71 7.01
C SER A 153 -13.65 9.48 6.97
N PRO A 154 -13.31 8.87 8.12
CA PRO A 154 -12.34 7.78 8.21
C PRO A 154 -12.75 6.55 7.39
N ASN A 155 -14.02 6.32 7.18
CA ASN A 155 -14.57 5.22 6.41
C ASN A 155 -14.33 5.31 4.89
N LYS A 156 -13.84 6.45 4.39
CA LYS A 156 -13.43 6.61 2.99
C LYS A 156 -11.98 6.17 2.73
N PHE A 157 -11.23 5.86 3.79
CA PHE A 157 -9.82 5.54 3.74
C PHE A 157 -9.56 4.13 4.27
N THR A 158 -8.59 3.45 3.68
CA THR A 158 -8.20 2.13 4.14
C THR A 158 -7.67 2.16 5.57
N PRO A 159 -7.86 1.08 6.36
CA PRO A 159 -7.35 1.02 7.72
C PRO A 159 -5.86 1.32 7.82
N TRP A 160 -5.05 0.77 6.91
CA TRP A 160 -3.60 0.99 6.93
C TRP A 160 -3.19 2.43 6.60
N LEU A 161 -3.86 3.12 5.64
CA LEU A 161 -3.55 4.53 5.39
C LEU A 161 -3.83 5.40 6.60
N ARG A 162 -4.91 5.11 7.33
CA ARG A 162 -5.23 5.81 8.58
C ARG A 162 -4.14 5.58 9.63
N ILE A 163 -3.68 4.34 9.81
CA ILE A 163 -2.61 3.96 10.73
C ILE A 163 -1.31 4.71 10.34
N TYR A 164 -0.93 4.70 9.07
CA TYR A 164 0.27 5.42 8.61
C TYR A 164 0.22 6.91 8.92
N VAL A 165 -0.92 7.54 8.64
CA VAL A 165 -1.07 9.00 8.82
C VAL A 165 -1.17 9.39 10.30
N GLN A 166 -1.79 8.56 11.13
CA GLN A 166 -2.00 8.82 12.55
C GLN A 166 -0.79 8.47 13.41
N ASP A 167 -0.17 7.32 13.16
CA ASP A 167 0.80 6.73 14.08
C ASP A 167 2.25 6.73 13.55
N HIS A 168 2.45 6.83 12.23
CA HIS A 168 3.75 6.66 11.59
C HIS A 168 4.15 7.79 10.62
N PHE A 169 3.42 8.90 10.65
CA PHE A 169 3.60 10.00 9.71
C PHE A 169 5.05 10.48 9.62
N ASP A 170 5.66 10.79 10.77
CA ASP A 170 7.04 11.32 10.82
C ASP A 170 8.09 10.32 10.31
N GLN A 171 7.82 9.02 10.45
CA GLN A 171 8.69 7.95 9.95
C GLN A 171 8.64 7.79 8.42
N ILE A 172 7.59 8.32 7.79
CA ILE A 172 7.38 8.25 6.34
C ILE A 172 7.90 9.52 5.67
N VAL A 173 7.67 10.69 6.28
CA VAL A 173 7.90 12.00 5.63
C VAL A 173 9.32 12.54 5.91
N ASN A 174 9.91 12.22 7.06
CA ASN A 174 11.27 12.62 7.46
C ASN A 174 12.28 11.51 7.18
#